data_73e0a0e9fba138ab970616b9b8f72088
#
_entry.id   73e0a0e9fba138ab970616b9b8f72088
#
_cell.length_a   1.000
_cell.length_b   1.000
_cell.length_c   1.000
_cell.angle_alpha   90.00
_cell.angle_beta   90.00
_cell.angle_gamma   90.00
#
_symmetry.space_group_name_H-M   'P 1'
#
loop_
_entity.id
_entity.type
_entity.pdbx_description
1 polymer ?
#
loop_
_entity_poly.entity_id
_entity_poly.type
_entity_poly.pdbx_seq_one_letter_code
_entity_poly.pdbx_strand_id
1 'polypeptide(L)'
;NKDGAGAQWGKVNLNPEPTDGKYIEGTIVTMTIETNPITSFLQWEDGSSENKRTVKIDGDKTYTATFDKIPFIVGWDLETSEPRGERPADYAATTDNKGLLSLYNGDGSTTSWGGSTRTFGGITYNCARRYTDYAQMNNPRYFQAKFSAKDYVNIKVTSLVAADNACVHKTQKMQYSLNGNDFTDLTTVTMEGTSTNWEKMEAFLPEEAEGANAVYIRWTADATSDLIGTPGSSDTEGFYLTNIFVYADHSSIDDKEAPILLSTSPENDSNTASANGKIVLSFNEQVQ
;
A
#
# COMPACT_ATOMS: atom_id res chain seq x y z
N ASN A 1 14.10 -18.51 -8.80
CA ASN A 1 13.23 -19.44 -8.10
C ASN A 1 11.85 -18.77 -7.94
N LYS A 2 10.90 -19.11 -8.83
CA LYS A 2 9.54 -18.52 -8.80
C LYS A 2 8.77 -18.85 -7.51
N ASP A 3 9.21 -19.85 -6.76
CA ASP A 3 8.51 -20.45 -5.62
C ASP A 3 9.32 -20.41 -4.31
N GLY A 4 10.36 -19.58 -4.25
CA GLY A 4 11.12 -19.37 -3.02
C GLY A 4 10.30 -18.66 -1.95
N ALA A 5 10.70 -18.77 -0.68
CA ALA A 5 10.10 -18.08 0.47
C ALA A 5 10.00 -16.54 0.31
N GLY A 6 10.54 -15.98 -0.78
CA GLY A 6 10.46 -14.55 -1.13
C GLY A 6 9.38 -14.18 -2.14
N ALA A 7 8.58 -15.11 -2.68
CA ALA A 7 7.56 -14.80 -3.69
C ALA A 7 6.48 -13.83 -3.16
N GLN A 8 6.24 -13.84 -1.87
CA GLN A 8 5.36 -12.88 -1.18
C GLN A 8 5.94 -11.46 -1.07
N TRP A 9 7.23 -11.25 -1.37
CA TRP A 9 7.92 -9.97 -1.25
C TRP A 9 8.03 -9.22 -2.57
N GLY A 10 7.93 -9.96 -3.68
CA GLY A 10 8.04 -9.40 -5.01
C GLY A 10 8.33 -10.47 -6.05
N LYS A 11 8.46 -10.06 -7.28
CA LYS A 11 8.60 -10.95 -8.42
C LYS A 11 9.60 -10.39 -9.41
N VAL A 12 10.35 -11.26 -10.08
CA VAL A 12 11.18 -10.92 -11.22
C VAL A 12 10.48 -11.43 -12.48
N ASN A 13 10.04 -10.50 -13.32
CA ASN A 13 9.45 -10.80 -14.62
C ASN A 13 10.55 -10.95 -15.66
N LEU A 14 10.47 -11.96 -16.50
CA LEU A 14 11.44 -12.30 -17.53
C LEU A 14 10.85 -12.01 -18.92
N ASN A 15 11.62 -11.36 -19.79
CA ASN A 15 11.21 -11.13 -21.17
C ASN A 15 12.43 -11.33 -22.12
N PRO A 16 12.39 -12.33 -23.05
CA PRO A 16 11.32 -13.32 -23.23
C PRO A 16 11.20 -14.27 -22.03
N GLU A 17 10.03 -14.89 -21.85
CA GLU A 17 9.85 -15.99 -20.91
C GLU A 17 10.64 -17.24 -21.39
N PRO A 18 11.15 -18.08 -20.47
CA PRO A 18 11.86 -19.31 -20.86
C PRO A 18 10.89 -20.34 -21.46
N THR A 19 11.35 -21.09 -22.44
CA THR A 19 10.63 -22.27 -22.98
C THR A 19 11.05 -23.50 -22.18
N ASP A 20 10.09 -24.22 -21.60
CA ASP A 20 10.34 -25.38 -20.73
C ASP A 20 11.37 -25.09 -19.61
N GLY A 21 11.36 -23.88 -19.08
CA GLY A 21 12.26 -23.43 -18.01
C GLY A 21 13.72 -23.19 -18.47
N LYS A 22 14.00 -23.15 -19.78
CA LYS A 22 15.32 -22.98 -20.34
C LYS A 22 15.38 -21.87 -21.39
N TYR A 23 16.57 -21.34 -21.60
CA TYR A 23 16.90 -20.40 -22.67
C TYR A 23 17.92 -21.04 -23.62
N ILE A 24 17.87 -20.60 -24.87
CA ILE A 24 18.94 -20.90 -25.85
C ILE A 24 20.12 -19.97 -25.52
N GLU A 25 21.33 -20.50 -25.59
CA GLU A 25 22.56 -19.71 -25.44
C GLU A 25 22.56 -18.53 -26.43
N GLY A 26 23.00 -17.38 -25.95
CA GLY A 26 22.98 -16.12 -26.70
C GLY A 26 21.68 -15.33 -26.59
N THR A 27 20.60 -15.88 -26.03
CA THR A 27 19.35 -15.15 -25.78
C THR A 27 19.61 -13.94 -24.89
N ILE A 28 19.04 -12.78 -25.26
CA ILE A 28 19.05 -11.58 -24.44
C ILE A 28 17.74 -11.57 -23.62
N VAL A 29 17.87 -11.58 -22.31
CA VAL A 29 16.72 -11.59 -21.37
C VAL A 29 16.71 -10.30 -20.59
N THR A 30 15.58 -9.64 -20.58
CA THR A 30 15.31 -8.51 -19.69
C THR A 30 14.60 -9.00 -18.43
N MET A 31 15.15 -8.69 -17.27
CA MET A 31 14.58 -8.93 -15.96
C MET A 31 14.02 -7.63 -15.42
N THR A 32 12.75 -7.63 -15.00
CA THR A 32 12.10 -6.45 -14.41
C THR A 32 11.51 -6.80 -13.06
N ILE A 33 11.81 -5.97 -12.06
CA ILE A 33 11.29 -6.12 -10.70
C ILE A 33 9.84 -5.66 -10.65
N GLU A 34 9.02 -6.46 -9.99
CA GLU A 34 7.66 -6.12 -9.59
C GLU A 34 7.56 -6.29 -8.07
N THR A 35 7.27 -5.21 -7.36
CA THR A 35 7.05 -5.20 -5.91
C THR A 35 5.57 -5.26 -5.60
N ASN A 36 5.20 -5.72 -4.41
CA ASN A 36 3.87 -5.51 -3.88
C ASN A 36 3.83 -4.22 -3.03
N PRO A 37 2.64 -3.74 -2.59
CA PRO A 37 2.53 -2.46 -1.88
C PRO A 37 3.28 -2.38 -0.54
N ILE A 38 3.63 -3.51 0.05
CA ILE A 38 4.31 -3.58 1.36
C ILE A 38 5.80 -3.96 1.26
N THR A 39 6.36 -3.90 0.04
CA THR A 39 7.77 -4.23 -0.18
C THR A 39 8.42 -3.25 -1.14
N SER A 40 9.71 -3.05 -0.98
CA SER A 40 10.56 -2.31 -1.90
C SER A 40 11.68 -3.23 -2.42
N PHE A 41 12.10 -2.98 -3.65
CA PHE A 41 13.30 -3.61 -4.19
C PHE A 41 14.52 -2.91 -3.62
N LEU A 42 15.42 -3.65 -3.02
CA LEU A 42 16.65 -3.11 -2.45
C LEU A 42 17.77 -3.12 -3.49
N GLN A 43 18.14 -4.32 -3.95
CA GLN A 43 19.26 -4.46 -4.89
C GLN A 43 19.32 -5.86 -5.51
N TRP A 44 20.08 -5.99 -6.59
CA TRP A 44 20.56 -7.24 -7.13
C TRP A 44 21.80 -7.74 -6.37
N GLU A 45 22.25 -8.97 -6.68
CA GLU A 45 23.44 -9.60 -6.08
C GLU A 45 24.75 -8.83 -6.29
N ASP A 46 24.80 -7.96 -7.30
CA ASP A 46 25.95 -7.11 -7.62
C ASP A 46 25.89 -5.70 -6.95
N GLY A 47 24.86 -5.46 -6.13
CA GLY A 47 24.62 -4.18 -5.45
C GLY A 47 23.90 -3.14 -6.31
N SER A 48 23.52 -3.46 -7.55
CA SER A 48 22.74 -2.56 -8.40
C SER A 48 21.32 -2.41 -7.89
N SER A 49 20.81 -1.18 -7.80
CA SER A 49 19.43 -0.84 -7.38
C SER A 49 18.49 -0.56 -8.55
N GLU A 50 18.96 -0.76 -9.80
CA GLU A 50 18.12 -0.59 -10.98
C GLU A 50 17.03 -1.66 -11.02
N ASN A 51 15.77 -1.27 -11.12
CA ASN A 51 14.63 -2.20 -11.13
C ASN A 51 14.51 -3.02 -12.43
N LYS A 52 15.38 -2.76 -13.39
CA LYS A 52 15.44 -3.46 -14.68
C LYS A 52 16.89 -3.73 -15.05
N ARG A 53 17.17 -4.98 -15.48
CA ARG A 53 18.48 -5.34 -16.03
C ARG A 53 18.33 -6.25 -17.23
N THR A 54 19.31 -6.20 -18.14
CA THR A 54 19.36 -7.05 -19.34
C THR A 54 20.62 -7.90 -19.29
N VAL A 55 20.46 -9.18 -19.54
CA VAL A 55 21.55 -10.16 -19.51
C VAL A 55 21.55 -10.99 -20.79
N LYS A 56 22.75 -11.41 -21.24
CA LYS A 56 22.92 -12.41 -22.30
C LYS A 56 23.15 -13.75 -21.66
N ILE A 57 22.39 -14.76 -22.08
CA ILE A 57 22.55 -16.13 -21.60
C ILE A 57 23.81 -16.74 -22.22
N ASP A 58 24.80 -17.06 -21.41
CA ASP A 58 26.10 -17.66 -21.80
C ASP A 58 26.45 -18.88 -20.94
N GLY A 59 25.45 -19.49 -20.29
CA GLY A 59 25.55 -20.64 -19.40
C GLY A 59 24.60 -20.51 -18.20
N ASP A 60 24.71 -21.44 -17.26
CA ASP A 60 23.92 -21.45 -16.03
C ASP A 60 24.40 -20.36 -15.09
N LYS A 61 23.50 -19.42 -14.76
CA LYS A 61 23.74 -18.33 -13.81
C LYS A 61 22.58 -18.17 -12.87
N THR A 62 22.87 -17.75 -11.65
CA THR A 62 21.87 -17.36 -10.67
C THR A 62 21.91 -15.86 -10.49
N TYR A 63 20.74 -15.23 -10.56
CA TYR A 63 20.53 -13.82 -10.26
C TYR A 63 19.64 -13.73 -9.03
N THR A 64 20.03 -12.89 -8.07
CA THR A 64 19.31 -12.71 -6.81
C THR A 64 18.82 -11.28 -6.69
N ALA A 65 17.51 -11.11 -6.54
CA ALA A 65 16.88 -9.84 -6.19
C ALA A 65 16.59 -9.83 -4.69
N THR A 66 17.04 -8.79 -4.00
CA THR A 66 16.80 -8.57 -2.57
C THR A 66 15.70 -7.53 -2.40
N PHE A 67 14.72 -7.84 -1.56
CA PHE A 67 13.60 -6.95 -1.23
C PHE A 67 13.65 -6.59 0.25
N ASP A 68 13.14 -5.41 0.56
CA ASP A 68 12.94 -4.96 1.92
C ASP A 68 11.45 -4.78 2.22
N LYS A 69 11.04 -4.94 3.47
CA LYS A 69 9.66 -4.75 3.90
C LYS A 69 9.42 -3.29 4.22
N ILE A 70 8.43 -2.67 3.59
CA ILE A 70 7.95 -1.36 3.99
C ILE A 70 7.12 -1.55 5.27
N PRO A 71 7.45 -0.89 6.39
CA PRO A 71 6.66 -0.98 7.61
C PRO A 71 5.22 -0.50 7.38
N PHE A 72 4.23 -1.28 7.83
CA PHE A 72 2.81 -0.97 7.66
C PHE A 72 1.98 -1.55 8.81
N ILE A 73 0.77 -1.08 8.96
CA ILE A 73 -0.23 -1.60 9.91
C ILE A 73 -1.21 -2.52 9.19
N VAL A 74 -1.95 -1.99 8.21
CA VAL A 74 -2.98 -2.69 7.45
C VAL A 74 -3.04 -2.18 6.01
N GLY A 75 -3.60 -2.99 5.10
CA GLY A 75 -3.84 -2.58 3.72
C GLY A 75 -4.97 -3.36 3.04
N TRP A 76 -5.62 -2.73 2.08
CA TRP A 76 -6.66 -3.28 1.23
C TRP A 76 -6.33 -2.97 -0.24
N ASP A 77 -5.93 -3.97 -1.01
CA ASP A 77 -5.74 -3.86 -2.46
C ASP A 77 -7.03 -4.19 -3.24
N LEU A 78 -7.97 -4.86 -2.58
CA LEU A 78 -9.28 -5.24 -3.13
C LEU A 78 -9.19 -6.21 -4.31
N GLU A 79 -8.09 -6.94 -4.47
CA GLU A 79 -7.92 -7.89 -5.57
C GLU A 79 -8.99 -9.00 -5.59
N THR A 80 -9.52 -9.34 -4.43
CA THR A 80 -10.66 -10.26 -4.31
C THR A 80 -11.97 -9.48 -4.21
N SER A 81 -13.03 -9.95 -4.86
CA SER A 81 -14.32 -9.25 -4.89
C SER A 81 -15.15 -9.37 -3.61
N GLU A 82 -14.73 -10.17 -2.64
CA GLU A 82 -15.51 -10.51 -1.44
C GLU A 82 -14.67 -10.42 -0.16
N PRO A 83 -15.26 -10.11 0.99
CA PRO A 83 -16.65 -9.70 1.23
C PRO A 83 -16.90 -8.22 0.84
N ARG A 84 -18.16 -7.90 0.45
CA ARG A 84 -18.61 -6.55 0.06
C ARG A 84 -19.34 -5.79 1.17
N GLY A 85 -19.17 -6.21 2.38
CA GLY A 85 -19.71 -5.55 3.56
C GLY A 85 -18.58 -5.04 4.44
N GLU A 86 -18.49 -5.58 5.63
CA GLU A 86 -17.31 -5.39 6.48
C GLU A 86 -16.18 -6.29 5.97
N ARG A 87 -15.10 -5.68 5.49
CA ARG A 87 -13.97 -6.38 4.90
C ARG A 87 -12.73 -6.26 5.78
N PRO A 88 -12.23 -7.38 6.31
CA PRO A 88 -10.89 -7.41 6.93
C PRO A 88 -9.81 -6.95 5.93
N ALA A 89 -8.71 -6.44 6.44
CA ALA A 89 -7.57 -6.05 5.62
C ALA A 89 -7.00 -7.26 4.86
N ASP A 90 -6.62 -7.04 3.59
CA ASP A 90 -5.95 -8.02 2.75
C ASP A 90 -4.50 -8.25 3.26
N TYR A 91 -3.92 -7.19 3.84
CA TYR A 91 -2.59 -7.17 4.47
C TYR A 91 -2.72 -6.70 5.92
N ALA A 92 -2.18 -7.43 6.86
CA ALA A 92 -2.11 -7.04 8.27
C ALA A 92 -0.72 -7.36 8.82
N ALA A 93 -0.10 -6.40 9.50
CA ALA A 93 1.23 -6.59 10.09
C ALA A 93 1.18 -7.60 11.24
N THR A 94 0.06 -7.67 11.95
CA THR A 94 -0.17 -8.64 13.04
C THR A 94 -1.51 -9.34 12.87
N THR A 95 -1.65 -10.56 13.40
CA THR A 95 -2.88 -11.35 13.32
C THR A 95 -4.05 -10.76 14.12
N ASP A 96 -3.75 -9.93 15.12
CA ASP A 96 -4.74 -9.36 16.03
C ASP A 96 -5.30 -8.02 15.51
N ASN A 97 -4.55 -7.33 14.66
CA ASN A 97 -4.94 -6.05 14.08
C ASN A 97 -5.33 -6.21 12.60
N LYS A 98 -6.43 -6.91 12.36
CA LYS A 98 -6.88 -7.21 10.98
C LYS A 98 -7.46 -6.01 10.25
N GLY A 99 -7.69 -4.90 10.92
CA GLY A 99 -8.41 -3.77 10.33
C GLY A 99 -9.80 -4.15 9.83
N LEU A 100 -10.61 -3.15 9.50
CA LEU A 100 -11.94 -3.37 8.94
C LEU A 100 -12.30 -2.21 8.02
N LEU A 101 -12.63 -2.49 6.75
CA LEU A 101 -13.15 -1.52 5.80
C LEU A 101 -14.65 -1.73 5.61
N SER A 102 -15.45 -0.67 5.78
CA SER A 102 -16.92 -0.72 5.67
C SER A 102 -17.45 0.46 4.87
N LEU A 103 -18.61 0.30 4.25
CA LEU A 103 -19.39 1.37 3.65
C LEU A 103 -20.55 1.74 4.58
N TYR A 104 -20.73 3.02 4.81
CA TYR A 104 -21.80 3.57 5.63
C TYR A 104 -22.74 4.43 4.78
N ASN A 105 -24.03 4.39 5.09
CA ASN A 105 -24.98 5.38 4.65
C ASN A 105 -24.71 6.72 5.35
N GLY A 106 -25.24 7.82 4.82
CA GLY A 106 -25.08 9.12 5.45
C GLY A 106 -25.64 9.22 6.87
N ASP A 107 -26.58 8.35 7.25
CA ASP A 107 -27.13 8.25 8.61
C ASP A 107 -26.26 7.41 9.58
N GLY A 108 -25.12 6.90 9.11
CA GLY A 108 -24.20 6.10 9.91
C GLY A 108 -24.53 4.61 9.99
N SER A 109 -25.60 4.14 9.36
CA SER A 109 -25.86 2.70 9.25
C SER A 109 -24.95 2.05 8.22
N THR A 110 -24.50 0.81 8.46
CA THR A 110 -23.66 0.08 7.50
C THR A 110 -24.47 -0.42 6.30
N THR A 111 -23.81 -0.51 5.16
CA THR A 111 -24.38 -1.06 3.92
C THR A 111 -23.31 -1.82 3.14
N SER A 112 -23.73 -2.62 2.17
CA SER A 112 -22.79 -3.30 1.26
C SER A 112 -22.37 -2.38 0.13
N TRP A 113 -21.11 -2.52 -0.32
CA TRP A 113 -20.63 -1.83 -1.52
C TRP A 113 -20.67 -2.72 -2.77
N GLY A 114 -20.62 -2.09 -3.96
CA GLY A 114 -20.34 -2.80 -5.20
C GLY A 114 -18.83 -2.97 -5.39
N GLY A 115 -18.36 -4.19 -5.64
CA GLY A 115 -17.04 -4.40 -6.24
C GLY A 115 -17.09 -4.05 -7.74
N SER A 116 -16.01 -3.50 -8.25
CA SER A 116 -15.89 -3.13 -9.66
C SER A 116 -14.45 -3.24 -10.12
N THR A 117 -14.25 -3.49 -11.41
CA THR A 117 -12.95 -3.34 -12.06
C THR A 117 -13.02 -2.09 -12.91
N ARG A 118 -12.08 -1.18 -12.74
CA ARG A 118 -12.04 0.11 -13.46
C ARG A 118 -10.64 0.39 -13.98
N THR A 119 -10.61 1.05 -15.13
CA THR A 119 -9.37 1.49 -15.79
C THR A 119 -9.39 3.00 -15.92
N PHE A 120 -8.40 3.65 -15.33
CA PHE A 120 -8.13 5.07 -15.48
C PHE A 120 -6.63 5.26 -15.75
N GLY A 121 -6.30 6.09 -16.74
CA GLY A 121 -4.91 6.31 -17.17
C GLY A 121 -4.20 5.05 -17.68
N GLY A 122 -4.95 4.09 -18.24
CA GLY A 122 -4.41 2.81 -18.71
C GLY A 122 -4.09 1.81 -17.59
N ILE A 123 -4.35 2.15 -16.32
CA ILE A 123 -4.11 1.29 -15.15
C ILE A 123 -5.44 0.75 -14.64
N THR A 124 -5.53 -0.58 -14.55
CA THR A 124 -6.75 -1.29 -14.12
C THR A 124 -6.58 -1.79 -12.68
N TYR A 125 -7.55 -1.46 -11.82
CA TYR A 125 -7.65 -2.00 -10.48
C TYR A 125 -9.03 -2.60 -10.19
N ASN A 126 -9.08 -3.59 -9.32
CA ASN A 126 -10.27 -3.92 -8.57
C ASN A 126 -10.48 -2.84 -7.52
N CYS A 127 -11.70 -2.39 -7.35
CA CYS A 127 -12.03 -1.26 -6.48
C CYS A 127 -13.38 -1.42 -5.80
N ALA A 128 -13.53 -0.79 -4.65
CA ALA A 128 -14.81 -0.59 -4.01
C ALA A 128 -15.55 0.58 -4.68
N ARG A 129 -16.84 0.38 -4.98
CA ARG A 129 -17.70 1.42 -5.53
C ARG A 129 -18.67 1.91 -4.46
N ARG A 130 -18.68 3.22 -4.24
CA ARG A 130 -19.71 3.90 -3.46
C ARG A 130 -20.88 4.23 -4.36
N TYR A 131 -22.06 3.87 -3.90
CA TYR A 131 -23.33 4.25 -4.52
C TYR A 131 -23.99 5.32 -3.68
N THR A 132 -24.32 6.46 -4.28
CA THR A 132 -25.17 7.48 -3.69
C THR A 132 -26.23 7.83 -4.70
N ASP A 133 -27.50 7.54 -4.41
CA ASP A 133 -28.59 7.89 -5.29
C ASP A 133 -28.77 9.43 -5.32
N TYR A 134 -29.33 9.93 -6.41
CA TYR A 134 -29.62 11.37 -6.56
C TYR A 134 -30.29 11.99 -5.33
N ALA A 135 -31.26 11.28 -4.72
CA ALA A 135 -31.97 11.75 -3.52
C ALA A 135 -31.08 11.83 -2.26
N GLN A 136 -29.91 11.22 -2.25
CA GLN A 136 -29.00 11.13 -1.11
C GLN A 136 -27.75 12.03 -1.25
N MET A 137 -27.66 12.85 -2.30
CA MET A 137 -26.45 13.66 -2.57
C MET A 137 -26.10 14.63 -1.43
N ASN A 138 -27.09 15.15 -0.70
CA ASN A 138 -26.86 16.03 0.44
C ASN A 138 -26.37 15.31 1.70
N ASN A 139 -26.42 13.98 1.71
CA ASN A 139 -25.96 13.14 2.81
C ASN A 139 -25.28 11.87 2.23
N PRO A 140 -24.12 12.03 1.58
CA PRO A 140 -23.51 10.96 0.82
C PRO A 140 -23.02 9.84 1.74
N ARG A 141 -23.05 8.63 1.20
CA ARG A 141 -22.38 7.47 1.80
C ARG A 141 -20.88 7.72 1.92
N TYR A 142 -20.21 7.01 2.82
CA TYR A 142 -18.77 7.10 2.99
C TYR A 142 -18.14 5.74 3.29
N PHE A 143 -16.92 5.54 2.79
CA PHE A 143 -16.08 4.41 3.22
C PHE A 143 -15.39 4.77 4.53
N GLN A 144 -15.24 3.78 5.40
CA GLN A 144 -14.50 3.94 6.64
C GLN A 144 -13.63 2.72 6.91
N ALA A 145 -12.34 2.94 7.13
CA ALA A 145 -11.43 1.96 7.67
C ALA A 145 -11.29 2.16 9.18
N LYS A 146 -11.20 1.06 9.93
CA LYS A 146 -10.90 1.04 11.36
C LYS A 146 -9.73 0.11 11.60
N PHE A 147 -8.74 0.53 12.36
CA PHE A 147 -7.57 -0.27 12.76
C PHE A 147 -7.02 0.20 14.10
N SER A 148 -6.11 -0.59 14.70
CA SER A 148 -5.34 -0.18 15.88
C SER A 148 -3.99 0.37 15.45
N ALA A 149 -3.59 1.49 16.00
CA ALA A 149 -2.26 2.08 15.85
C ALA A 149 -1.36 1.81 17.07
N LYS A 150 -1.79 0.92 17.96
CA LYS A 150 -1.02 0.53 19.14
C LYS A 150 0.36 0.05 18.72
N ASP A 151 1.39 0.57 19.35
CA ASP A 151 2.80 0.28 19.08
C ASP A 151 3.30 0.82 17.70
N TYR A 152 2.62 1.82 17.11
CA TYR A 152 3.01 2.45 15.86
C TYR A 152 3.08 3.98 15.96
N VAL A 153 4.03 4.56 15.23
CA VAL A 153 4.29 6.00 15.08
C VAL A 153 4.47 6.35 13.60
N ASN A 154 4.56 7.64 13.26
CA ASN A 154 4.77 8.13 11.90
C ASN A 154 3.74 7.57 10.90
N ILE A 155 2.48 7.54 11.29
CA ILE A 155 1.42 6.85 10.57
C ILE A 155 1.03 7.63 9.32
N LYS A 156 1.16 7.01 8.15
CA LYS A 156 0.79 7.56 6.85
C LYS A 156 -0.30 6.72 6.18
N VAL A 157 -1.40 7.35 5.80
CA VAL A 157 -2.48 6.72 5.03
C VAL A 157 -2.36 7.09 3.57
N THR A 158 -2.49 6.11 2.69
CA THR A 158 -2.55 6.30 1.23
C THR A 158 -3.75 5.57 0.65
N SER A 159 -4.30 6.09 -0.44
CA SER A 159 -5.34 5.43 -1.24
C SER A 159 -5.36 5.96 -2.66
N LEU A 160 -5.96 5.21 -3.58
CA LEU A 160 -6.28 5.66 -4.92
C LEU A 160 -7.79 5.83 -5.06
N VAL A 161 -8.20 6.93 -5.69
CA VAL A 161 -9.60 7.28 -5.91
C VAL A 161 -9.84 7.70 -7.36
N ALA A 162 -11.07 7.50 -7.83
CA ALA A 162 -11.51 7.98 -9.13
C ALA A 162 -13.03 8.17 -9.15
N ALA A 163 -13.54 8.87 -10.16
CA ALA A 163 -14.96 9.11 -10.36
C ALA A 163 -15.33 9.08 -11.85
N ASP A 164 -16.52 8.57 -12.16
CA ASP A 164 -17.01 8.48 -13.55
C ASP A 164 -18.49 8.89 -13.73
N ASN A 165 -19.11 9.51 -12.75
CA ASN A 165 -20.54 9.74 -12.77
C ASN A 165 -20.90 11.16 -12.34
N ALA A 166 -21.96 11.70 -12.91
CA ALA A 166 -22.45 13.05 -12.66
C ALA A 166 -22.97 13.31 -11.23
N CYS A 167 -23.32 12.27 -10.47
CA CYS A 167 -23.75 12.39 -9.08
C CYS A 167 -22.58 12.45 -8.08
N VAL A 168 -21.34 12.46 -8.54
CA VAL A 168 -20.17 12.56 -7.66
C VAL A 168 -19.88 14.02 -7.36
N HIS A 169 -19.78 14.38 -6.10
CA HIS A 169 -19.24 15.68 -5.68
C HIS A 169 -17.79 15.81 -6.13
N LYS A 170 -17.41 16.98 -6.65
CA LYS A 170 -16.05 17.25 -7.11
C LYS A 170 -15.01 17.07 -6.02
N THR A 171 -15.29 17.55 -4.83
CA THR A 171 -14.36 17.49 -3.70
C THR A 171 -14.62 16.24 -2.86
N GLN A 172 -13.61 15.41 -2.74
CA GLN A 172 -13.58 14.23 -1.88
C GLN A 172 -12.60 14.47 -0.74
N LYS A 173 -12.95 14.05 0.48
CA LYS A 173 -12.18 14.24 1.70
C LYS A 173 -11.70 12.92 2.26
N MET A 174 -10.46 12.89 2.73
CA MET A 174 -9.96 11.88 3.67
C MET A 174 -9.93 12.52 5.05
N GLN A 175 -10.54 11.87 6.03
CA GLN A 175 -10.68 12.37 7.40
C GLN A 175 -10.21 11.29 8.37
N TYR A 176 -9.80 11.70 9.59
CA TYR A 176 -9.52 10.76 10.69
C TYR A 176 -10.36 11.06 11.92
N SER A 177 -10.48 10.06 12.78
CA SER A 177 -11.10 10.16 14.10
C SER A 177 -10.48 9.12 15.04
N LEU A 178 -10.44 9.43 16.33
CA LEU A 178 -10.02 8.47 17.37
C LEU A 178 -11.22 7.88 18.14
N ASN A 179 -12.39 8.46 17.98
CA ASN A 179 -13.63 8.01 18.65
C ASN A 179 -14.70 7.49 17.67
N GLY A 180 -14.48 7.63 16.36
CA GLY A 180 -15.41 7.19 15.31
C GLY A 180 -16.60 8.10 15.07
N ASN A 181 -16.69 9.24 15.77
CA ASN A 181 -17.80 10.20 15.68
C ASN A 181 -17.33 11.58 15.21
N ASP A 182 -16.30 12.11 15.83
CA ASP A 182 -15.75 13.44 15.52
C ASP A 182 -14.61 13.28 14.52
N PHE A 183 -14.84 13.76 13.29
CA PHE A 183 -13.88 13.61 12.20
C PHE A 183 -13.22 14.93 11.84
N THR A 184 -11.90 14.90 11.63
CA THR A 184 -11.07 16.02 11.19
C THR A 184 -10.54 15.74 9.78
N ASP A 185 -10.56 16.74 8.89
CA ASP A 185 -10.05 16.64 7.54
C ASP A 185 -8.51 16.46 7.57
N LEU A 186 -8.01 15.46 6.84
CA LEU A 186 -6.58 15.22 6.62
C LEU A 186 -6.12 15.81 5.29
N THR A 187 -6.84 15.46 4.22
CA THR A 187 -6.55 15.92 2.87
C THR A 187 -7.80 15.85 2.00
N THR A 188 -7.75 16.56 0.88
CA THR A 188 -8.82 16.58 -0.11
C THR A 188 -8.26 16.36 -1.51
N VAL A 189 -9.10 15.86 -2.41
CA VAL A 189 -8.86 15.85 -3.85
C VAL A 189 -10.07 16.45 -4.56
N THR A 190 -9.82 17.26 -5.59
CA THR A 190 -10.87 17.84 -6.42
C THR A 190 -10.82 17.22 -7.81
N MET A 191 -11.92 16.62 -8.23
CA MET A 191 -12.10 16.00 -9.54
C MET A 191 -12.89 16.94 -10.44
N GLU A 192 -12.26 17.46 -11.49
CA GLU A 192 -12.92 18.46 -12.37
C GLU A 192 -13.97 17.83 -13.32
N GLY A 193 -13.95 16.52 -13.47
CA GLY A 193 -14.85 15.74 -14.31
C GLY A 193 -14.67 14.25 -14.10
N THR A 194 -15.15 13.43 -15.03
CA THR A 194 -14.81 12.00 -15.06
C THR A 194 -13.29 11.84 -15.04
N SER A 195 -12.80 11.03 -14.11
CA SER A 195 -11.37 10.83 -13.90
C SER A 195 -10.70 10.26 -15.16
N THR A 196 -9.59 10.87 -15.56
CA THR A 196 -8.73 10.36 -16.63
C THR A 196 -7.64 9.45 -16.08
N ASN A 197 -7.28 9.62 -14.79
CA ASN A 197 -6.31 8.83 -14.07
C ASN A 197 -6.85 8.47 -12.68
N TRP A 198 -6.19 7.53 -12.02
CA TRP A 198 -6.35 7.34 -10.59
C TRP A 198 -5.67 8.48 -9.85
N GLU A 199 -6.40 9.14 -8.95
CA GLU A 199 -5.88 10.21 -8.11
C GLU A 199 -5.43 9.63 -6.78
N LYS A 200 -4.25 10.06 -6.31
CA LYS A 200 -3.71 9.63 -5.03
C LYS A 200 -4.18 10.56 -3.92
N MET A 201 -4.74 9.99 -2.86
CA MET A 201 -4.95 10.66 -1.59
C MET A 201 -3.95 10.12 -0.58
N GLU A 202 -3.16 11.01 0.03
CA GLU A 202 -2.23 10.63 1.09
C GLU A 202 -2.13 11.70 2.17
N ALA A 203 -1.96 11.28 3.41
CA ALA A 203 -1.73 12.15 4.55
C ALA A 203 -1.02 11.42 5.67
N PHE A 204 -0.22 12.13 6.46
CA PHE A 204 0.21 11.68 7.78
C PHE A 204 -0.90 11.94 8.79
N LEU A 205 -1.09 11.01 9.71
CA LEU A 205 -1.93 11.23 10.87
C LEU A 205 -1.20 12.13 11.87
N PRO A 206 -1.93 12.92 12.65
CA PRO A 206 -1.33 13.71 13.72
C PRO A 206 -0.84 12.81 14.87
N GLU A 207 0.08 13.35 15.67
CA GLU A 207 0.77 12.63 16.75
C GLU A 207 -0.19 11.97 17.76
N GLU A 208 -1.36 12.58 18.02
CA GLU A 208 -2.37 11.98 18.91
C GLU A 208 -2.98 10.67 18.39
N ALA A 209 -2.76 10.31 17.13
CA ALA A 209 -3.17 9.02 16.57
C ALA A 209 -2.14 7.91 16.84
N GLU A 210 -0.92 8.28 17.20
CA GLU A 210 0.15 7.34 17.50
C GLU A 210 -0.15 6.56 18.78
N GLY A 211 0.07 5.26 18.75
CA GLY A 211 -0.24 4.38 19.88
C GLY A 211 -1.73 4.20 20.19
N ALA A 212 -2.64 4.80 19.42
CA ALA A 212 -4.08 4.74 19.68
C ALA A 212 -4.64 3.32 19.51
N ASN A 213 -5.51 2.90 20.43
CA ASN A 213 -6.17 1.59 20.35
C ASN A 213 -7.14 1.46 19.16
N ALA A 214 -7.69 2.57 18.69
CA ALA A 214 -8.54 2.62 17.52
C ALA A 214 -8.34 3.93 16.76
N VAL A 215 -8.14 3.81 15.46
CA VAL A 215 -8.11 4.90 14.49
C VAL A 215 -9.15 4.61 13.41
N TYR A 216 -9.86 5.64 13.02
CA TYR A 216 -10.87 5.59 11.96
C TYR A 216 -10.44 6.54 10.85
N ILE A 217 -10.39 6.05 9.62
CA ILE A 217 -10.15 6.85 8.41
C ILE A 217 -11.41 6.81 7.57
N ARG A 218 -11.90 7.98 7.15
CA ARG A 218 -13.13 8.08 6.37
C ARG A 218 -12.84 8.76 5.02
N TRP A 219 -13.36 8.17 3.93
CA TRP A 219 -13.42 8.77 2.60
C TRP A 219 -14.86 9.18 2.31
N THR A 220 -15.09 10.48 2.28
CA THR A 220 -16.42 11.07 2.12
C THR A 220 -16.40 12.18 1.08
N ALA A 221 -17.57 12.51 0.53
CA ALA A 221 -17.72 13.69 -0.31
C ALA A 221 -17.86 14.96 0.54
N ASP A 222 -17.38 16.08 0.02
CA ASP A 222 -17.83 17.41 0.48
C ASP A 222 -19.18 17.71 -0.18
N ALA A 223 -20.27 17.50 0.57
CA ALA A 223 -21.63 17.71 0.08
C ALA A 223 -21.94 19.17 -0.29
N THR A 224 -21.05 20.11 0.03
CA THR A 224 -21.18 21.53 -0.36
C THR A 224 -20.47 21.86 -1.67
N SER A 225 -19.64 20.93 -2.19
CA SER A 225 -18.96 21.12 -3.47
C SER A 225 -19.88 20.84 -4.66
N ASP A 226 -19.55 21.43 -5.80
CA ASP A 226 -20.24 21.15 -7.06
C ASP A 226 -20.21 19.67 -7.43
N LEU A 227 -21.13 19.25 -8.28
CA LEU A 227 -21.11 17.92 -8.89
C LEU A 227 -20.26 17.91 -10.16
N ILE A 228 -19.74 16.73 -10.53
CA ILE A 228 -18.93 16.54 -11.74
C ILE A 228 -19.71 16.89 -13.00
N GLY A 229 -21.02 16.62 -13.03
CA GLY A 229 -21.90 16.94 -14.14
C GLY A 229 -23.30 17.35 -13.65
N THR A 230 -24.25 17.38 -14.56
CA THR A 230 -25.65 17.61 -14.22
C THR A 230 -26.37 16.27 -14.10
N PRO A 231 -26.67 15.80 -12.88
CA PRO A 231 -27.27 14.49 -12.70
C PRO A 231 -28.74 14.49 -13.08
N GLY A 232 -29.17 13.38 -13.70
CA GLY A 232 -30.60 13.05 -13.85
C GLY A 232 -31.14 12.45 -12.54
N SER A 233 -32.45 12.44 -12.36
CA SER A 233 -33.10 11.94 -11.15
C SER A 233 -32.90 10.44 -10.86
N SER A 234 -32.44 9.67 -11.84
CA SER A 234 -32.13 8.24 -11.71
C SER A 234 -30.63 7.93 -11.63
N ASP A 235 -29.78 8.95 -11.68
CA ASP A 235 -28.34 8.74 -11.65
C ASP A 235 -27.87 8.33 -10.27
N THR A 236 -26.81 7.55 -10.25
CA THR A 236 -26.12 7.09 -9.04
C THR A 236 -24.68 7.52 -9.08
N GLU A 237 -24.08 7.73 -7.92
CA GLU A 237 -22.67 8.07 -7.80
C GLU A 237 -21.77 6.93 -8.32
N GLY A 238 -20.71 7.30 -9.01
CA GLY A 238 -19.64 6.43 -9.48
C GLY A 238 -18.29 6.80 -8.88
N PHE A 239 -18.19 6.84 -7.55
CA PHE A 239 -16.91 7.03 -6.85
C PHE A 239 -16.26 5.68 -6.56
N TYR A 240 -14.97 5.60 -6.80
CA TYR A 240 -14.16 4.38 -6.67
C TYR A 240 -13.00 4.61 -5.70
N LEU A 241 -12.71 3.59 -4.88
CA LEU A 241 -11.65 3.58 -3.88
C LEU A 241 -10.89 2.25 -3.96
N THR A 242 -9.56 2.31 -3.97
CA THR A 242 -8.69 1.13 -3.99
C THR A 242 -7.31 1.42 -3.40
N ASN A 243 -6.47 0.39 -3.28
CA ASN A 243 -5.08 0.48 -2.82
C ASN A 243 -4.93 1.34 -1.56
N ILE A 244 -5.73 1.00 -0.54
CA ILE A 244 -5.69 1.64 0.77
C ILE A 244 -4.56 1.00 1.57
N PHE A 245 -3.57 1.78 2.00
CA PHE A 245 -2.48 1.31 2.86
C PHE A 245 -2.22 2.28 4.00
N VAL A 246 -1.98 1.72 5.17
CA VAL A 246 -1.57 2.43 6.37
C VAL A 246 -0.14 2.02 6.68
N TYR A 247 0.81 2.85 6.27
CA TYR A 247 2.22 2.71 6.57
C TYR A 247 2.53 3.35 7.92
N ALA A 248 3.45 2.77 8.67
CA ALA A 248 3.86 3.31 9.97
C ALA A 248 5.15 2.64 10.42
N ASP A 249 5.91 3.35 11.23
CA ASP A 249 7.04 2.77 11.94
C ASP A 249 6.55 2.10 13.22
N HIS A 250 7.19 1.00 13.62
CA HIS A 250 6.96 0.48 14.96
C HIS A 250 7.51 1.50 15.95
N SER A 251 6.70 1.91 16.92
CA SER A 251 7.23 2.61 18.08
C SER A 251 8.27 1.67 18.69
N SER A 252 9.52 2.09 18.76
CA SER A 252 10.53 1.31 19.43
C SER A 252 9.96 0.91 20.78
N ILE A 253 9.64 -0.37 20.97
CA ILE A 253 9.64 -0.94 22.31
C ILE A 253 10.94 -0.43 22.86
N ASP A 254 10.88 0.27 23.99
CA ASP A 254 12.02 0.79 24.73
C ASP A 254 13.16 -0.25 24.67
N ASP A 255 13.90 -0.24 23.57
CA ASP A 255 15.04 -1.13 23.38
C ASP A 255 16.12 -0.61 24.33
N LYS A 256 16.07 -1.12 25.55
CA LYS A 256 16.99 -0.77 26.63
C LYS A 256 18.25 -1.59 26.60
N GLU A 257 18.33 -2.54 25.66
CA GLU A 257 19.51 -3.36 25.47
C GLU A 257 20.37 -2.76 24.35
N ALA A 258 21.59 -2.43 24.69
CA ALA A 258 22.55 -1.96 23.68
C ALA A 258 22.91 -3.09 22.71
N PRO A 259 23.11 -2.79 21.40
CA PRO A 259 23.53 -3.78 20.42
C PRO A 259 24.78 -4.54 20.90
N ILE A 260 24.71 -5.86 20.83
CA ILE A 260 25.85 -6.72 21.20
C ILE A 260 26.62 -7.05 19.92
N LEU A 261 27.89 -6.73 19.87
CA LEU A 261 28.79 -7.13 18.81
C LEU A 261 29.00 -8.65 18.85
N LEU A 262 28.50 -9.36 17.84
CA LEU A 262 28.61 -10.81 17.72
C LEU A 262 29.93 -11.25 17.11
N SER A 263 30.40 -10.55 16.09
CA SER A 263 31.64 -10.88 15.42
C SER A 263 32.24 -9.68 14.70
N THR A 264 33.54 -9.76 14.44
CA THR A 264 34.28 -8.85 13.58
C THR A 264 35.02 -9.62 12.48
N SER A 265 35.11 -9.03 11.29
CA SER A 265 36.02 -9.56 10.26
C SER A 265 36.85 -8.39 9.71
N PRO A 266 38.18 -8.41 9.84
CA PRO A 266 38.96 -9.46 10.53
C PRO A 266 38.64 -9.60 12.02
N GLU A 267 38.95 -10.76 12.59
CA GLU A 267 38.75 -10.99 14.04
C GLU A 267 39.54 -9.97 14.88
N ASN A 268 39.01 -9.67 16.05
CA ASN A 268 39.68 -8.76 16.99
C ASN A 268 41.11 -9.26 17.26
N ASP A 269 42.08 -8.35 17.33
CA ASP A 269 43.51 -8.64 17.51
C ASP A 269 44.18 -9.38 16.33
N SER A 270 43.53 -9.44 15.16
CA SER A 270 44.12 -10.03 13.95
C SER A 270 45.31 -9.22 13.46
N ASN A 271 46.46 -9.86 13.35
CA ASN A 271 47.69 -9.27 12.77
C ASN A 271 47.83 -9.54 11.25
N THR A 272 46.84 -10.21 10.63
CA THR A 272 46.79 -10.57 9.20
C THR A 272 45.85 -9.71 8.40
N ALA A 273 45.22 -8.72 9.03
CA ALA A 273 44.29 -7.82 8.34
C ALA A 273 45.00 -6.99 7.27
N SER A 274 44.44 -6.94 6.07
CA SER A 274 44.93 -6.05 5.01
C SER A 274 44.64 -4.58 5.35
N ALA A 275 45.60 -3.70 5.15
CA ALA A 275 45.44 -2.27 5.38
C ALA A 275 44.31 -1.62 4.54
N ASN A 276 43.92 -2.27 3.44
CA ASN A 276 42.81 -1.84 2.56
C ASN A 276 41.59 -2.77 2.64
N GLY A 277 41.55 -3.67 3.64
CA GLY A 277 40.44 -4.60 3.85
C GLY A 277 39.20 -3.91 4.39
N LYS A 278 38.01 -4.43 4.07
CA LYS A 278 36.78 -4.04 4.74
C LYS A 278 36.77 -4.57 6.18
N ILE A 279 36.30 -3.74 7.10
CA ILE A 279 35.94 -4.17 8.46
C ILE A 279 34.42 -4.47 8.43
N VAL A 280 34.05 -5.68 8.79
CA VAL A 280 32.64 -6.07 8.94
C VAL A 280 32.36 -6.28 10.43
N LEU A 281 31.33 -5.60 10.93
CA LEU A 281 30.82 -5.76 12.28
C LEU A 281 29.44 -6.42 12.17
N SER A 282 29.23 -7.50 12.93
CA SER A 282 27.94 -8.15 13.02
C SER A 282 27.37 -7.98 14.42
N PHE A 283 26.12 -7.52 14.51
CA PHE A 283 25.42 -7.32 15.76
C PHE A 283 24.24 -8.30 15.88
N ASN A 284 23.72 -8.47 17.09
CA ASN A 284 22.52 -9.27 17.36
C ASN A 284 21.22 -8.57 16.91
N GLU A 285 21.30 -7.30 16.54
CA GLU A 285 20.17 -6.46 16.11
C GLU A 285 20.63 -5.43 15.07
N GLN A 286 19.67 -4.74 14.47
CA GLN A 286 19.96 -3.66 13.53
C GLN A 286 20.47 -2.42 14.29
N VAL A 287 21.62 -1.92 13.89
CA VAL A 287 22.20 -0.67 14.42
C VAL A 287 21.92 0.48 13.45
N GLN A 288 21.51 1.62 13.98
CA GLN A 288 21.29 2.86 13.22
C GLN A 288 22.55 3.70 13.13
#